data_3528c5ba2400932c9657efaf634dfaf9
#
_entry.id   3528c5ba2400932c9657efaf634dfaf9
#
_cell.length_a   1.000
_cell.length_b   1.000
_cell.length_c   1.000
_cell.angle_alpha   90.00
_cell.angle_beta   90.00
_cell.angle_gamma   90.00
#
_symmetry.space_group_name_H-M   'P 1'
#
loop_
_entity.id
_entity.type
_entity.pdbx_description
1 polymer ?
#
loop_
_entity_poly.entity_id
_entity_poly.type
_entity_poly.pdbx_seq_one_letter_code
_entity_poly.pdbx_strand_id
1 'polypeptide(L)'
;MRLSAQEIYDRLLNVDHILELEGQIKFFLGDVNIIVRQKDVVGNIMQEWLQGWLDARGIEYAPSENTQMPPDFFLNPDDRTKGLLEVKAFNRNGSPGFDIADFRMYASEIQEKPYMLDVDYLIFGYDMSDDGVVTIKDVWLKKVWQITRRMENYPINLQVKEGVIHKIRPGVWYSERVTDYAIFDCLEDFISAIEETTFKEPKLRSSVASTWLAIFQRNYKAWYGEELNVPRWNDIKDKYDLITDKKREKARERLEVATAQKEKI
;
A
#
# COMPACT_ATOMS: atom_id res chain seq x y z
N MET A 1 3.22 -13.01 25.13
CA MET A 1 1.79 -12.80 24.80
C MET A 1 1.69 -12.59 23.30
N ARG A 2 0.68 -13.18 22.62
CA ARG A 2 0.47 -13.01 21.18
C ARG A 2 -0.69 -12.06 20.95
N LEU A 3 -0.54 -11.18 19.95
CA LEU A 3 -1.59 -10.26 19.49
C LEU A 3 -1.73 -10.37 17.98
N SER A 4 -2.94 -10.22 17.48
CA SER A 4 -3.23 -10.00 16.06
C SER A 4 -2.87 -8.58 15.63
N ALA A 5 -2.79 -8.33 14.33
CA ALA A 5 -2.58 -6.99 13.79
C ALA A 5 -3.68 -6.01 14.24
N GLN A 6 -4.95 -6.50 14.31
CA GLN A 6 -6.07 -5.69 14.80
C GLN A 6 -5.91 -5.32 16.28
N GLU A 7 -5.52 -6.26 17.13
CA GLU A 7 -5.29 -5.98 18.56
C GLU A 7 -4.13 -5.01 18.79
N ILE A 8 -3.06 -5.09 17.96
CA ILE A 8 -1.96 -4.11 17.96
C ILE A 8 -2.48 -2.73 17.59
N TYR A 9 -3.23 -2.64 16.49
CA TYR A 9 -3.83 -1.40 16.02
C TYR A 9 -4.75 -0.76 17.08
N ASP A 10 -5.65 -1.54 17.66
CA ASP A 10 -6.58 -1.07 18.68
C ASP A 10 -5.85 -0.61 19.95
N ARG A 11 -4.79 -1.31 20.33
CA ARG A 11 -3.98 -0.95 21.49
C ARG A 11 -3.21 0.35 21.29
N LEU A 12 -2.60 0.54 20.13
CA LEU A 12 -1.92 1.79 19.79
C LEU A 12 -2.85 3.00 19.89
N LEU A 13 -4.09 2.87 19.43
CA LEU A 13 -5.06 3.97 19.43
C LEU A 13 -5.74 4.17 20.79
N ASN A 14 -6.24 3.10 21.40
CA ASN A 14 -7.17 3.18 22.51
C ASN A 14 -6.51 3.03 23.90
N VAL A 15 -5.30 2.47 23.95
CA VAL A 15 -4.56 2.26 25.20
C VAL A 15 -3.35 3.18 25.30
N ASP A 16 -2.55 3.21 24.23
CA ASP A 16 -1.33 4.00 24.21
C ASP A 16 -1.55 5.43 23.68
N HIS A 17 -2.72 5.73 23.12
CA HIS A 17 -3.12 7.06 22.61
C HIS A 17 -2.06 7.67 21.69
N ILE A 18 -1.55 6.87 20.73
CA ILE A 18 -0.39 7.24 19.91
C ILE A 18 -0.55 8.57 19.16
N LEU A 19 -1.79 8.97 18.87
CA LEU A 19 -2.10 10.24 18.19
C LEU A 19 -1.84 11.47 19.08
N GLU A 20 -1.71 11.27 20.39
CA GLU A 20 -1.46 12.34 21.37
C GLU A 20 0.02 12.40 21.76
N LEU A 21 0.85 11.47 21.27
CA LEU A 21 2.25 11.37 21.62
C LEU A 21 3.13 12.22 20.71
N GLU A 22 4.18 12.75 21.28
CA GLU A 22 5.26 13.42 20.57
C GLU A 22 6.57 12.66 20.72
N GLY A 23 7.36 12.62 19.67
CA GLY A 23 8.65 11.96 19.66
C GLY A 23 9.75 12.80 19.02
N GLN A 24 11.00 12.38 19.21
CA GLN A 24 12.16 12.96 18.54
C GLN A 24 13.13 11.86 18.14
N ILE A 25 13.75 12.01 16.97
CA ILE A 25 14.85 11.16 16.54
C ILE A 25 16.17 11.83 16.95
N LYS A 26 16.97 11.13 17.73
CA LYS A 26 18.28 11.61 18.18
C LYS A 26 19.39 10.71 17.63
N PHE A 27 20.44 11.35 17.15
CA PHE A 27 21.62 10.66 16.68
C PHE A 27 22.84 11.05 17.54
N PHE A 28 23.58 10.05 17.99
CA PHE A 28 24.75 10.19 18.83
C PHE A 28 25.98 9.66 18.11
N LEU A 29 27.05 10.45 18.05
CA LEU A 29 28.35 10.02 17.55
C LEU A 29 29.45 10.69 18.37
N GLY A 30 30.21 9.89 19.12
CA GLY A 30 31.17 10.39 20.10
C GLY A 30 30.48 11.23 21.18
N ASP A 31 30.94 12.45 21.39
CA ASP A 31 30.41 13.43 22.31
C ASP A 31 29.37 14.38 21.68
N VAL A 32 29.11 14.20 20.39
CA VAL A 32 28.12 15.01 19.66
C VAL A 32 26.77 14.31 19.62
N ASN A 33 25.71 15.02 20.02
CA ASN A 33 24.34 14.57 19.79
C ASN A 33 23.56 15.61 19.03
N ILE A 34 22.69 15.18 18.14
CA ILE A 34 21.81 16.02 17.34
C ILE A 34 20.38 15.52 17.35
N ILE A 35 19.44 16.44 17.18
CA ILE A 35 18.07 16.10 16.82
C ILE A 35 18.02 16.05 15.29
N VAL A 36 17.56 14.90 14.76
CA VAL A 36 17.36 14.71 13.31
C VAL A 36 16.09 15.46 12.90
N ARG A 37 16.23 16.38 11.93
CA ARG A 37 15.13 17.22 11.42
C ARG A 37 14.74 16.85 9.98
N GLN A 38 15.33 15.80 9.45
CA GLN A 38 15.09 15.32 8.11
C GLN A 38 13.81 14.47 8.09
N LYS A 39 12.77 14.97 7.42
CA LYS A 39 11.39 14.45 7.52
C LYS A 39 11.23 13.04 6.92
N ASP A 40 12.02 12.67 5.94
CA ASP A 40 11.96 11.35 5.27
C ASP A 40 12.56 10.19 6.10
N VAL A 41 13.36 10.50 7.11
CA VAL A 41 13.96 9.49 8.00
C VAL A 41 12.91 8.79 8.86
N VAL A 42 11.83 9.48 9.26
CA VAL A 42 10.77 8.94 10.13
C VAL A 42 10.18 7.65 9.56
N GLY A 43 9.97 7.60 8.24
CA GLY A 43 9.36 6.42 7.59
C GLY A 43 10.12 5.12 7.85
N ASN A 44 11.45 5.18 7.83
CA ASN A 44 12.30 4.01 8.06
C ASN A 44 12.40 3.61 9.54
N ILE A 45 12.24 4.58 10.45
CA ILE A 45 12.37 4.35 11.89
C ILE A 45 11.09 3.77 12.50
N MET A 46 9.93 3.98 11.88
CA MET A 46 8.66 3.50 12.44
C MET A 46 8.58 1.98 12.57
N GLN A 47 9.22 1.22 11.69
CA GLN A 47 9.33 -0.23 11.82
C GLN A 47 10.16 -0.62 13.06
N GLU A 48 11.33 -0.01 13.26
CA GLU A 48 12.18 -0.24 14.43
C GLU A 48 11.48 0.22 15.73
N TRP A 49 10.77 1.33 15.67
CA TRP A 49 9.97 1.82 16.79
C TRP A 49 8.89 0.80 17.18
N LEU A 50 8.15 0.25 16.20
CA LEU A 50 7.14 -0.78 16.48
C LEU A 50 7.77 -2.03 17.07
N GLN A 51 8.92 -2.44 16.58
CA GLN A 51 9.67 -3.56 17.16
C GLN A 51 9.98 -3.31 18.64
N GLY A 52 10.54 -2.15 18.97
CA GLY A 52 10.79 -1.75 20.36
C GLY A 52 9.51 -1.68 21.22
N TRP A 53 8.40 -1.26 20.60
CA TRP A 53 7.09 -1.23 21.26
C TRP A 53 6.58 -2.64 21.57
N LEU A 54 6.74 -3.61 20.66
CA LEU A 54 6.40 -5.02 20.86
C LEU A 54 7.25 -5.64 21.99
N ASP A 55 8.57 -5.41 21.96
CA ASP A 55 9.52 -5.91 22.94
C ASP A 55 9.19 -5.38 24.34
N ALA A 56 8.96 -4.08 24.48
CA ALA A 56 8.65 -3.43 25.75
C ALA A 56 7.35 -3.98 26.41
N ARG A 57 6.47 -4.58 25.62
CA ARG A 57 5.19 -5.17 26.08
C ARG A 57 5.22 -6.69 26.17
N GLY A 58 6.34 -7.32 25.86
CA GLY A 58 6.48 -8.77 25.85
C GLY A 58 5.53 -9.45 24.84
N ILE A 59 5.29 -8.79 23.71
CA ILE A 59 4.49 -9.35 22.61
C ILE A 59 5.40 -10.22 21.77
N GLU A 60 4.97 -11.45 21.50
CA GLU A 60 5.74 -12.41 20.71
C GLU A 60 5.59 -12.10 19.21
N TYR A 61 6.70 -12.10 18.50
CA TYR A 61 6.78 -11.95 17.06
C TYR A 61 8.09 -12.58 16.55
N ALA A 62 8.19 -12.78 15.24
CA ALA A 62 9.47 -13.02 14.58
C ALA A 62 9.67 -11.94 13.50
N PRO A 63 10.85 -11.32 13.39
CA PRO A 63 11.15 -10.40 12.31
C PRO A 63 11.32 -11.16 10.99
N SER A 64 11.03 -10.49 9.89
CA SER A 64 11.34 -11.02 8.56
C SER A 64 12.83 -10.86 8.26
N GLU A 65 13.41 -11.87 7.63
CA GLU A 65 14.77 -11.80 7.10
C GLU A 65 14.81 -11.18 5.69
N ASN A 66 13.66 -11.13 5.02
CA ASN A 66 13.51 -10.56 3.70
C ASN A 66 13.02 -9.09 3.77
N THR A 67 13.94 -8.16 3.56
CA THR A 67 13.64 -6.72 3.58
C THR A 67 13.09 -6.18 2.25
N GLN A 68 12.93 -7.02 1.22
CA GLN A 68 12.47 -6.59 -0.10
C GLN A 68 10.99 -6.88 -0.36
N MET A 69 10.40 -7.74 0.48
CA MET A 69 9.02 -8.22 0.36
C MET A 69 8.34 -8.21 1.72
N PRO A 70 7.04 -7.86 1.79
CA PRO A 70 6.28 -8.03 3.02
C PRO A 70 6.23 -9.50 3.45
N PRO A 71 6.02 -9.80 4.72
CA PRO A 71 5.83 -8.87 5.83
C PRO A 71 7.13 -8.45 6.53
N ASP A 72 7.08 -7.39 7.36
CA ASP A 72 8.16 -7.03 8.29
C ASP A 72 8.18 -7.93 9.52
N PHE A 73 6.99 -8.34 9.99
CA PHE A 73 6.81 -9.15 11.21
C PHE A 73 5.84 -10.31 10.99
N PHE A 74 6.19 -11.45 11.61
CA PHE A 74 5.31 -12.59 11.80
C PHE A 74 4.79 -12.55 13.24
N LEU A 75 3.52 -12.19 13.46
CA LEU A 75 2.89 -12.15 14.79
C LEU A 75 2.57 -13.54 15.33
N ASN A 76 2.70 -14.56 14.51
CA ASN A 76 2.68 -15.95 14.90
C ASN A 76 4.04 -16.61 14.57
N PRO A 77 5.02 -16.61 15.50
CA PRO A 77 6.34 -17.17 15.23
C PRO A 77 6.35 -18.66 14.90
N ASP A 78 5.34 -19.42 15.36
CA ASP A 78 5.23 -20.86 15.13
C ASP A 78 4.62 -21.20 13.76
N ASP A 79 3.86 -20.28 13.17
CA ASP A 79 3.24 -20.44 11.85
C ASP A 79 3.37 -19.14 11.05
N ARG A 80 4.45 -19.04 10.29
CA ARG A 80 4.80 -17.85 9.50
C ARG A 80 3.88 -17.62 8.28
N THR A 81 2.81 -18.38 8.17
CA THR A 81 1.76 -18.15 7.16
C THR A 81 0.59 -17.34 7.70
N LYS A 82 0.62 -17.00 9.00
CA LYS A 82 -0.43 -16.28 9.71
C LYS A 82 0.13 -15.09 10.50
N GLY A 83 -0.72 -14.09 10.72
CA GLY A 83 -0.33 -12.90 11.47
C GLY A 83 0.78 -12.12 10.77
N LEU A 84 0.65 -11.93 9.47
CA LEU A 84 1.60 -11.22 8.63
C LEU A 84 1.38 -9.71 8.76
N LEU A 85 2.38 -8.98 9.25
CA LEU A 85 2.29 -7.54 9.49
C LEU A 85 3.39 -6.79 8.74
N GLU A 86 2.99 -5.85 7.91
CA GLU A 86 3.87 -4.91 7.21
C GLU A 86 3.69 -3.52 7.81
N VAL A 87 4.79 -2.81 8.05
CA VAL A 87 4.79 -1.44 8.59
C VAL A 87 5.14 -0.45 7.50
N LYS A 88 4.33 0.57 7.36
CA LYS A 88 4.60 1.68 6.45
C LYS A 88 4.38 3.00 7.17
N ALA A 89 5.10 4.03 6.74
CA ALA A 89 4.84 5.38 7.21
C ALA A 89 5.08 6.40 6.10
N PHE A 90 4.39 7.54 6.20
CA PHE A 90 4.57 8.64 5.27
C PHE A 90 4.21 9.98 5.92
N ASN A 91 4.84 11.05 5.43
CA ASN A 91 4.53 12.40 5.87
C ASN A 91 3.16 12.84 5.35
N ARG A 92 2.26 13.25 6.25
CA ARG A 92 0.88 13.66 5.95
C ARG A 92 0.76 14.94 5.14
N ASN A 93 1.83 15.73 5.07
CA ASN A 93 1.89 16.92 4.20
C ASN A 93 2.09 16.55 2.71
N GLY A 94 2.35 15.27 2.42
CA GLY A 94 2.49 14.71 1.07
C GLY A 94 1.55 13.55 0.79
N SER A 95 1.69 12.99 -0.41
CA SER A 95 1.05 11.71 -0.76
C SER A 95 1.89 10.53 -0.26
N PRO A 96 1.29 9.34 -0.07
CA PRO A 96 2.04 8.16 0.35
C PRO A 96 3.17 7.85 -0.65
N GLY A 97 4.40 8.00 -0.20
CA GLY A 97 5.60 7.86 -1.03
C GLY A 97 6.31 6.51 -0.91
N PHE A 98 5.81 5.61 -0.07
CA PHE A 98 6.43 4.31 0.14
C PHE A 98 6.19 3.33 -1.02
N ASP A 99 7.07 2.34 -1.13
CA ASP A 99 6.89 1.21 -2.04
C ASP A 99 6.12 0.10 -1.31
N ILE A 100 5.17 -0.55 -2.00
CA ILE A 100 4.49 -1.73 -1.49
C ILE A 100 5.39 -2.96 -1.67
N ALA A 101 5.80 -3.23 -2.90
CA ALA A 101 6.72 -4.31 -3.23
C ALA A 101 7.29 -4.15 -4.65
N ASP A 102 8.33 -4.91 -5.00
CA ASP A 102 8.68 -5.13 -6.40
C ASP A 102 7.55 -5.88 -7.11
N PHE A 103 7.09 -5.38 -8.26
CA PHE A 103 5.91 -5.94 -8.93
C PHE A 103 6.08 -7.42 -9.30
N ARG A 104 7.23 -7.77 -9.92
CA ARG A 104 7.44 -9.13 -10.41
C ARG A 104 7.60 -10.13 -9.26
N MET A 105 8.35 -9.73 -8.24
CA MET A 105 8.52 -10.54 -7.04
C MET A 105 7.17 -10.74 -6.35
N TYR A 106 6.39 -9.68 -6.20
CA TYR A 106 5.08 -9.74 -5.56
C TYR A 106 4.09 -10.62 -6.34
N ALA A 107 4.00 -10.42 -7.65
CA ALA A 107 3.12 -11.23 -8.50
C ALA A 107 3.50 -12.72 -8.49
N SER A 108 4.81 -13.05 -8.43
CA SER A 108 5.27 -14.43 -8.30
C SER A 108 4.96 -15.00 -6.91
N GLU A 109 5.21 -14.22 -5.86
CA GLU A 109 5.05 -14.68 -4.47
C GLU A 109 3.57 -14.95 -4.15
N ILE A 110 2.65 -14.06 -4.50
CA ILE A 110 1.22 -14.29 -4.27
C ILE A 110 0.65 -15.42 -5.13
N GLN A 111 1.24 -15.66 -6.30
CA GLN A 111 0.86 -16.80 -7.14
C GLN A 111 1.17 -18.14 -6.47
N GLU A 112 2.36 -18.26 -5.89
CA GLU A 112 2.84 -19.45 -5.22
C GLU A 112 2.30 -19.60 -3.79
N LYS A 113 2.16 -18.49 -3.09
CA LYS A 113 1.80 -18.37 -1.68
C LYS A 113 0.63 -17.40 -1.49
N PRO A 114 -0.59 -17.79 -1.80
CA PRO A 114 -1.76 -16.90 -1.72
C PRO A 114 -1.99 -16.29 -0.34
N TYR A 115 -1.52 -16.91 0.74
CA TYR A 115 -1.58 -16.36 2.10
C TYR A 115 -0.83 -15.02 2.25
N MET A 116 0.06 -14.67 1.31
CA MET A 116 0.69 -13.34 1.28
C MET A 116 -0.32 -12.20 1.04
N LEU A 117 -1.51 -12.53 0.55
CA LEU A 117 -2.63 -11.58 0.47
C LEU A 117 -3.22 -11.23 1.84
N ASP A 118 -2.98 -12.06 2.86
CA ASP A 118 -3.44 -11.82 4.22
C ASP A 118 -2.57 -10.83 5.00
N VAL A 119 -1.48 -10.33 4.40
CA VAL A 119 -0.64 -9.30 5.02
C VAL A 119 -1.49 -8.09 5.41
N ASP A 120 -1.41 -7.73 6.69
CA ASP A 120 -1.96 -6.49 7.22
C ASP A 120 -0.92 -5.37 7.13
N TYR A 121 -1.30 -4.24 6.54
CA TYR A 121 -0.46 -3.05 6.45
C TYR A 121 -0.83 -2.09 7.57
N LEU A 122 0.03 -1.97 8.58
CA LEU A 122 -0.06 -0.96 9.62
C LEU A 122 0.66 0.30 9.14
N ILE A 123 -0.12 1.35 8.88
CA ILE A 123 0.39 2.53 8.20
C ILE A 123 0.29 3.74 9.12
N PHE A 124 1.42 4.41 9.34
CA PHE A 124 1.50 5.63 10.15
C PHE A 124 1.56 6.86 9.26
N GLY A 125 0.60 7.76 9.41
CA GLY A 125 0.66 9.11 8.87
C GLY A 125 1.27 10.05 9.88
N TYR A 126 2.47 10.56 9.64
CA TYR A 126 3.18 11.43 10.57
C TYR A 126 3.31 12.87 10.05
N ASP A 127 3.58 13.77 10.95
CA ASP A 127 4.14 15.10 10.68
C ASP A 127 5.42 15.29 11.49
N MET A 128 6.29 16.16 11.02
CA MET A 128 7.51 16.55 11.73
C MET A 128 7.71 18.04 11.63
N SER A 129 7.78 18.70 12.78
CA SER A 129 8.06 20.14 12.87
C SER A 129 9.49 20.45 12.44
N ASP A 130 9.77 21.73 12.20
CA ASP A 130 11.14 22.20 11.87
C ASP A 130 12.13 22.05 13.05
N ASP A 131 11.62 21.89 14.28
CA ASP A 131 12.42 21.58 15.47
C ASP A 131 12.66 20.06 15.65
N GLY A 132 12.14 19.24 14.75
CA GLY A 132 12.33 17.79 14.77
C GLY A 132 11.39 17.03 15.71
N VAL A 133 10.27 17.65 16.11
CA VAL A 133 9.20 16.96 16.85
C VAL A 133 8.33 16.18 15.88
N VAL A 134 8.23 14.88 16.09
CA VAL A 134 7.41 13.96 15.31
C VAL A 134 6.09 13.72 16.04
N THR A 135 4.98 13.85 15.31
CA THR A 135 3.63 13.55 15.78
C THR A 135 2.97 12.58 14.81
N ILE A 136 2.24 11.58 15.33
CA ILE A 136 1.43 10.70 14.51
C ILE A 136 0.05 11.34 14.34
N LYS A 137 -0.34 11.57 13.09
CA LYS A 137 -1.63 12.20 12.73
C LYS A 137 -2.72 11.19 12.48
N ASP A 138 -2.36 10.06 11.91
CA ASP A 138 -3.28 8.99 11.60
C ASP A 138 -2.57 7.63 11.70
N VAL A 139 -3.33 6.59 12.01
CA VAL A 139 -2.91 5.19 11.88
C VAL A 139 -3.99 4.43 11.15
N TRP A 140 -3.60 3.56 10.23
CA TRP A 140 -4.51 2.70 9.48
C TRP A 140 -4.04 1.26 9.52
N LEU A 141 -4.99 0.34 9.57
CA LEU A 141 -4.77 -1.08 9.32
C LEU A 141 -5.51 -1.44 8.03
N LYS A 142 -4.80 -1.89 7.01
CA LYS A 142 -5.34 -2.08 5.65
C LYS A 142 -4.79 -3.34 5.00
N LYS A 143 -5.56 -3.90 4.07
CA LYS A 143 -5.06 -4.87 3.11
C LYS A 143 -4.49 -4.16 1.88
N VAL A 144 -3.62 -4.84 1.13
CA VAL A 144 -2.94 -4.26 -0.04
C VAL A 144 -3.90 -3.64 -1.06
N TRP A 145 -5.03 -4.27 -1.36
CA TRP A 145 -6.01 -3.73 -2.31
C TRP A 145 -6.69 -2.46 -1.80
N GLN A 146 -6.84 -2.31 -0.49
CA GLN A 146 -7.44 -1.13 0.13
C GLN A 146 -6.53 0.12 0.11
N ILE A 147 -5.29 -0.02 -0.34
CA ILE A 147 -4.32 1.07 -0.46
C ILE A 147 -3.75 1.21 -1.88
N THR A 148 -4.19 0.38 -2.81
CA THR A 148 -3.74 0.42 -4.22
C THR A 148 -4.86 0.86 -5.16
N ARG A 149 -4.48 1.36 -6.32
CA ARG A 149 -5.39 1.84 -7.36
C ARG A 149 -4.80 1.59 -8.75
N ARG A 150 -5.59 1.79 -9.79
CA ARG A 150 -5.04 1.84 -11.17
C ARG A 150 -4.29 3.15 -11.44
N MET A 151 -3.57 3.20 -12.54
CA MET A 151 -3.04 4.42 -13.16
C MET A 151 -3.41 4.48 -14.65
N GLU A 152 -3.06 5.57 -15.31
CA GLU A 152 -3.48 5.83 -16.71
C GLU A 152 -3.13 4.70 -17.68
N ASN A 153 -1.88 4.23 -17.65
CA ASN A 153 -1.36 3.28 -18.62
C ASN A 153 -1.29 1.82 -18.09
N TYR A 154 -1.53 1.62 -16.80
CA TYR A 154 -1.42 0.30 -16.17
C TYR A 154 -2.61 0.02 -15.26
N PRO A 155 -3.02 -1.25 -15.17
CA PRO A 155 -4.11 -1.67 -14.29
C PRO A 155 -3.86 -1.40 -12.80
N ILE A 156 -2.60 -1.36 -12.38
CA ILE A 156 -2.20 -1.02 -11.01
C ILE A 156 -1.21 0.16 -11.01
N ASN A 157 -1.15 0.93 -9.92
CA ASN A 157 -0.25 2.06 -9.77
C ASN A 157 1.20 1.60 -9.58
N LEU A 158 2.08 2.01 -10.47
CA LEU A 158 3.44 1.49 -10.59
C LEU A 158 4.47 2.61 -10.69
N GLN A 159 5.66 2.33 -10.17
CA GLN A 159 6.86 3.02 -10.59
C GLN A 159 7.38 2.35 -11.86
N VAL A 160 7.41 3.12 -12.95
CA VAL A 160 7.95 2.66 -14.23
C VAL A 160 9.16 3.54 -14.57
N LYS A 161 10.30 2.92 -14.90
CA LYS A 161 11.52 3.61 -15.33
C LYS A 161 11.96 3.00 -16.66
N GLU A 162 12.14 3.84 -17.67
CA GLU A 162 12.59 3.43 -19.01
C GLU A 162 11.74 2.29 -19.60
N GLY A 163 10.41 2.34 -19.39
CA GLY A 163 9.50 1.31 -19.85
C GLY A 163 9.49 0.00 -19.05
N VAL A 164 10.30 -0.09 -17.99
CA VAL A 164 10.38 -1.27 -17.11
C VAL A 164 9.57 -1.02 -15.86
N ILE A 165 8.72 -1.99 -15.51
CA ILE A 165 7.95 -1.98 -14.26
C ILE A 165 8.88 -2.35 -13.10
N HIS A 166 8.84 -1.54 -12.04
CA HIS A 166 9.63 -1.77 -10.82
C HIS A 166 8.75 -2.05 -9.61
N LYS A 167 8.14 -1.03 -9.04
CA LYS A 167 7.47 -1.12 -7.73
C LYS A 167 5.99 -0.86 -7.86
N ILE A 168 5.20 -1.58 -7.05
CA ILE A 168 3.80 -1.24 -6.79
C ILE A 168 3.78 -0.05 -5.85
N ARG A 169 2.97 0.97 -6.18
CA ARG A 169 2.85 2.22 -5.43
C ARG A 169 1.44 2.35 -4.85
N PRO A 170 1.30 2.91 -3.65
CA PRO A 170 -0.02 3.14 -3.07
C PRO A 170 -0.80 4.25 -3.81
N GLY A 171 -2.11 4.25 -3.63
CA GLY A 171 -2.99 5.35 -3.93
C GLY A 171 -3.18 6.27 -2.72
N VAL A 172 -4.12 7.20 -2.82
CA VAL A 172 -4.56 8.04 -1.70
C VAL A 172 -5.92 7.50 -1.22
N TRP A 173 -5.91 6.70 -0.16
CA TRP A 173 -7.11 6.04 0.39
C TRP A 173 -7.77 6.83 1.53
N TYR A 174 -7.08 7.80 2.09
CA TYR A 174 -7.41 8.48 3.35
C TYR A 174 -8.01 9.88 3.17
N SER A 175 -8.22 10.30 1.95
CA SER A 175 -8.65 11.67 1.65
C SER A 175 -9.81 11.65 0.66
N GLU A 176 -10.80 12.48 0.90
CA GLU A 176 -11.87 12.77 -0.06
C GLU A 176 -11.38 13.61 -1.25
N ARG A 177 -10.11 13.99 -1.23
CA ARG A 177 -9.49 14.69 -2.37
C ARG A 177 -9.63 13.82 -3.61
N VAL A 178 -10.31 14.36 -4.59
CA VAL A 178 -10.57 13.65 -5.83
C VAL A 178 -9.26 13.32 -6.52
N THR A 179 -9.00 12.02 -6.61
CA THR A 179 -7.94 11.45 -7.44
C THR A 179 -8.51 11.04 -8.79
N ASP A 180 -7.63 10.82 -9.75
CA ASP A 180 -8.04 10.39 -11.09
C ASP A 180 -8.60 8.96 -11.11
N TYR A 181 -8.24 8.16 -10.13
CA TYR A 181 -8.57 6.73 -10.06
C TYR A 181 -8.94 6.32 -8.65
N ALA A 182 -9.96 5.47 -8.51
CA ALA A 182 -10.39 4.91 -7.25
C ALA A 182 -9.42 3.84 -6.72
N ILE A 183 -9.43 3.65 -5.40
CA ILE A 183 -8.82 2.50 -4.73
C ILE A 183 -9.62 1.24 -5.09
N PHE A 184 -8.98 0.07 -5.12
CA PHE A 184 -9.69 -1.18 -5.38
C PHE A 184 -10.70 -1.49 -4.27
N ASP A 185 -11.90 -1.92 -4.69
CA ASP A 185 -13.01 -2.22 -3.77
C ASP A 185 -12.85 -3.59 -3.12
N CYS A 186 -12.24 -4.54 -3.85
CA CYS A 186 -12.14 -5.93 -3.42
C CYS A 186 -10.84 -6.59 -3.92
N LEU A 187 -10.57 -7.77 -3.35
CA LEU A 187 -9.42 -8.59 -3.69
C LEU A 187 -9.47 -9.06 -5.14
N GLU A 188 -10.63 -9.49 -5.63
CA GLU A 188 -10.82 -10.05 -6.97
C GLU A 188 -10.39 -9.06 -8.05
N ASP A 189 -10.76 -7.80 -7.88
CA ASP A 189 -10.41 -6.74 -8.83
C ASP A 189 -8.93 -6.37 -8.79
N PHE A 190 -8.35 -6.40 -7.59
CA PHE A 190 -6.90 -6.24 -7.41
C PHE A 190 -6.13 -7.37 -8.12
N ILE A 191 -6.56 -8.63 -7.97
CA ILE A 191 -5.94 -9.77 -8.65
C ILE A 191 -6.09 -9.66 -10.17
N SER A 192 -7.26 -9.24 -10.64
CA SER A 192 -7.50 -8.92 -12.07
C SER A 192 -6.51 -7.88 -12.59
N ALA A 193 -6.25 -6.82 -11.81
CA ALA A 193 -5.29 -5.79 -12.16
C ALA A 193 -3.84 -6.31 -12.16
N ILE A 194 -3.47 -7.18 -11.22
CA ILE A 194 -2.15 -7.84 -11.19
C ILE A 194 -1.98 -8.71 -12.44
N GLU A 195 -2.95 -9.59 -12.74
CA GLU A 195 -2.90 -10.44 -13.94
C GLU A 195 -2.69 -9.61 -15.20
N GLU A 196 -3.56 -8.64 -15.47
CA GLU A 196 -3.46 -7.81 -16.67
C GLU A 196 -2.12 -7.05 -16.74
N THR A 197 -1.56 -6.67 -15.58
CA THR A 197 -0.24 -6.03 -15.52
C THR A 197 0.88 -7.00 -15.90
N THR A 198 0.76 -8.31 -15.63
CA THR A 198 1.77 -9.29 -16.04
C THR A 198 1.94 -9.36 -17.57
N PHE A 199 0.85 -9.15 -18.33
CA PHE A 199 0.93 -9.07 -19.80
C PHE A 199 1.62 -7.82 -20.31
N LYS A 200 1.67 -6.77 -19.49
CA LYS A 200 2.31 -5.48 -19.83
C LYS A 200 3.76 -5.40 -19.37
N GLU A 201 4.25 -6.37 -18.62
CA GLU A 201 5.63 -6.40 -18.13
C GLU A 201 6.55 -7.00 -19.21
N PRO A 202 7.43 -6.19 -19.85
CA PRO A 202 8.23 -6.65 -20.99
C PRO A 202 9.27 -7.71 -20.63
N LYS A 203 9.59 -7.86 -19.35
CA LYS A 203 10.55 -8.88 -18.88
C LYS A 203 9.89 -10.22 -18.56
N LEU A 204 8.56 -10.29 -18.50
CA LEU A 204 7.86 -11.56 -18.35
C LEU A 204 7.62 -12.19 -19.71
N ARG A 205 7.88 -13.50 -19.80
CA ARG A 205 7.54 -14.26 -21.00
C ARG A 205 6.02 -14.36 -21.13
N SER A 206 5.51 -14.26 -22.36
CA SER A 206 4.08 -14.39 -22.63
C SER A 206 3.46 -15.68 -22.11
N SER A 207 4.24 -16.78 -22.10
CA SER A 207 3.80 -18.07 -21.52
C SER A 207 3.60 -17.99 -19.99
N VAL A 208 4.39 -17.19 -19.28
CA VAL A 208 4.24 -16.98 -17.83
C VAL A 208 2.99 -16.14 -17.57
N ALA A 209 2.82 -15.04 -18.30
CA ALA A 209 1.65 -14.18 -18.15
C ALA A 209 0.34 -14.94 -18.46
N SER A 210 0.29 -15.74 -19.53
CA SER A 210 -0.92 -16.46 -19.95
C SER A 210 -1.36 -17.58 -18.99
N THR A 211 -0.48 -18.06 -18.13
CA THR A 211 -0.77 -19.12 -17.14
C THR A 211 -0.87 -18.59 -15.71
N TRP A 212 -0.55 -17.33 -15.50
CA TRP A 212 -0.44 -16.75 -14.16
C TRP A 212 -1.72 -16.92 -13.34
N LEU A 213 -2.86 -16.49 -13.87
CA LEU A 213 -4.15 -16.56 -13.17
C LEU A 213 -4.57 -18.00 -12.86
N ALA A 214 -4.43 -18.92 -13.81
CA ALA A 214 -4.81 -20.31 -13.61
C ALA A 214 -3.98 -20.98 -12.49
N ILE A 215 -2.67 -20.67 -12.41
CA ILE A 215 -1.81 -21.17 -11.35
C ILE A 215 -2.20 -20.53 -10.02
N PHE A 216 -2.41 -19.21 -9.98
CA PHE A 216 -2.86 -18.50 -8.81
C PHE A 216 -4.18 -19.08 -8.25
N GLN A 217 -5.21 -19.19 -9.07
CA GLN A 217 -6.53 -19.71 -8.66
C GLN A 217 -6.44 -21.15 -8.13
N ARG A 218 -5.64 -22.00 -8.77
CA ARG A 218 -5.38 -23.37 -8.26
C ARG A 218 -4.76 -23.35 -6.87
N ASN A 219 -3.73 -22.54 -6.66
CA ASN A 219 -3.02 -22.43 -5.40
C ASN A 219 -3.89 -21.74 -4.32
N TYR A 220 -4.69 -20.74 -4.72
CA TYR A 220 -5.66 -20.07 -3.85
C TYR A 220 -6.70 -21.08 -3.33
N LYS A 221 -7.30 -21.86 -4.24
CA LYS A 221 -8.26 -22.91 -3.85
C LYS A 221 -7.61 -23.98 -2.94
N ALA A 222 -6.37 -24.36 -3.23
CA ALA A 222 -5.66 -25.32 -2.38
C ALA A 222 -5.40 -24.78 -0.96
N TRP A 223 -5.19 -23.47 -0.84
CA TRP A 223 -4.91 -22.81 0.43
C TRP A 223 -6.18 -22.50 1.24
N TYR A 224 -7.17 -21.85 0.61
CA TYR A 224 -8.37 -21.36 1.30
C TYR A 224 -9.55 -22.35 1.25
N GLY A 225 -9.51 -23.36 0.41
CA GLY A 225 -10.59 -24.30 0.21
C GLY A 225 -11.74 -23.79 -0.67
N GLU A 226 -11.65 -22.56 -1.17
CA GLU A 226 -12.67 -21.91 -1.99
C GLU A 226 -12.05 -21.32 -3.28
N GLU A 227 -12.90 -21.09 -4.27
CA GLU A 227 -12.48 -20.48 -5.53
C GLU A 227 -12.60 -18.96 -5.46
N LEU A 228 -11.56 -18.26 -5.93
CA LEU A 228 -11.63 -16.81 -6.14
C LEU A 228 -12.13 -16.54 -7.56
N ASN A 229 -13.27 -15.87 -7.68
CA ASN A 229 -13.83 -15.51 -8.99
C ASN A 229 -13.24 -14.16 -9.46
N VAL A 230 -12.16 -14.23 -10.23
CA VAL A 230 -11.45 -13.05 -10.73
C VAL A 230 -12.07 -12.59 -12.04
N PRO A 231 -12.63 -11.37 -12.11
CA PRO A 231 -13.21 -10.82 -13.33
C PRO A 231 -12.12 -10.48 -14.35
N ARG A 232 -12.49 -10.32 -15.62
CA ARG A 232 -11.57 -9.78 -16.61
C ARG A 232 -11.36 -8.28 -16.38
N TRP A 233 -10.11 -7.83 -16.43
CA TRP A 233 -9.78 -6.42 -16.21
C TRP A 233 -10.58 -5.45 -17.11
N ASN A 234 -10.76 -5.81 -18.38
CA ASN A 234 -11.50 -4.98 -19.33
C ASN A 234 -12.97 -4.78 -18.97
N ASP A 235 -13.57 -5.68 -18.20
CA ASP A 235 -14.98 -5.60 -17.79
C ASP A 235 -15.18 -4.70 -16.56
N ILE A 236 -14.11 -4.48 -15.77
CA ILE A 236 -14.19 -3.75 -14.51
C ILE A 236 -13.42 -2.44 -14.46
N LYS A 237 -12.47 -2.22 -15.37
CA LYS A 237 -11.53 -1.08 -15.32
C LYS A 237 -12.22 0.28 -15.22
N ASP A 238 -13.37 0.44 -15.90
CA ASP A 238 -14.05 1.73 -16.00
C ASP A 238 -14.68 2.17 -14.67
N LYS A 239 -14.99 1.23 -13.75
CA LYS A 239 -15.48 1.58 -12.41
C LYS A 239 -14.42 2.27 -11.55
N TYR A 240 -13.15 2.12 -11.90
CA TYR A 240 -12.01 2.75 -11.24
C TYR A 240 -11.60 4.09 -11.88
N ASP A 241 -12.27 4.52 -12.93
CA ASP A 241 -12.03 5.79 -13.61
C ASP A 241 -12.91 6.90 -13.02
N LEU A 242 -12.36 7.67 -12.10
CA LEU A 242 -13.05 8.85 -11.54
C LEU A 242 -12.97 10.08 -12.46
N ILE A 243 -12.04 10.07 -13.45
CA ILE A 243 -11.85 11.19 -14.37
C ILE A 243 -12.92 11.26 -15.43
N THR A 244 -13.52 10.13 -15.85
CA THR A 244 -14.39 10.09 -17.02
C THR A 244 -15.56 11.04 -16.86
N ASP A 245 -16.17 11.12 -15.70
CA ASP A 245 -17.29 12.02 -15.46
C ASP A 245 -16.83 13.48 -15.31
N LYS A 246 -15.72 13.73 -14.63
CA LYS A 246 -15.18 15.10 -14.46
C LYS A 246 -14.55 15.68 -15.72
N LYS A 247 -13.82 14.86 -16.50
CA LYS A 247 -13.33 15.32 -17.81
C LYS A 247 -14.50 15.58 -18.75
N ARG A 248 -15.54 14.75 -18.73
CA ARG A 248 -16.78 14.97 -19.48
C ARG A 248 -17.51 16.22 -19.02
N GLU A 249 -17.62 16.43 -17.71
CA GLU A 249 -18.26 17.62 -17.13
C GLU A 249 -17.47 18.89 -17.46
N LYS A 250 -16.15 18.92 -17.26
CA LYS A 250 -15.29 20.04 -17.68
C LYS A 250 -15.27 20.27 -19.19
N ALA A 251 -15.37 19.21 -20.00
CA ALA A 251 -15.46 19.35 -21.46
C ALA A 251 -16.82 19.93 -21.85
N ARG A 252 -17.92 19.54 -21.17
CA ARG A 252 -19.25 20.15 -21.37
C ARG A 252 -19.25 21.61 -20.95
N GLU A 253 -18.75 21.96 -19.77
CA GLU A 253 -18.64 23.35 -19.33
C GLU A 253 -17.84 24.24 -20.29
N ARG A 254 -16.70 23.71 -20.80
CA ARG A 254 -15.90 24.44 -21.81
C ARG A 254 -16.64 24.62 -23.14
N LEU A 255 -17.41 23.62 -23.55
CA LEU A 255 -18.22 23.69 -24.75
C LEU A 255 -19.35 24.71 -24.59
N GLU A 256 -20.03 24.72 -23.46
CA GLU A 256 -21.10 25.67 -23.13
C GLU A 256 -20.59 27.11 -23.09
N VAL A 257 -19.43 27.34 -22.43
CA VAL A 257 -18.79 28.66 -22.40
C VAL A 257 -18.37 29.13 -23.80
N ALA A 258 -17.81 28.22 -24.62
CA ALA A 258 -17.42 28.56 -26.00
C ALA A 258 -18.63 28.84 -26.89
N THR A 259 -19.76 28.15 -26.69
CA THR A 259 -21.01 28.37 -27.44
C THR A 259 -21.64 29.70 -27.03
N ALA A 260 -21.71 30.00 -25.74
CA ALA A 260 -22.23 31.27 -25.22
C ALA A 260 -21.40 32.48 -25.62
N GLN A 261 -20.10 32.31 -25.87
CA GLN A 261 -19.24 33.38 -26.43
C GLN A 261 -19.47 33.61 -27.93
N LYS A 262 -19.81 32.56 -28.70
CA LYS A 262 -20.13 32.68 -30.13
C LYS A 262 -21.49 33.30 -30.39
N GLU A 263 -22.43 33.16 -29.47
CA GLU A 263 -23.78 33.77 -29.59
C GLU A 263 -23.80 35.27 -29.21
N LYS A 264 -22.69 35.79 -28.68
CA LYS A 264 -22.54 37.21 -28.28
C LYS A 264 -21.78 38.07 -29.31
N ILE A 265 -21.38 37.47 -30.43
CA ILE A 265 -20.72 38.12 -31.57
C ILE A 265 -21.67 38.14 -32.77
#